data_f7c579d5611fd1bffd704b131aab46ff
#
_entry.id   f7c579d5611fd1bffd704b131aab46ff
#
_cell.length_a   1.000
_cell.length_b   1.000
_cell.length_c   1.000
_cell.angle_alpha   90.00
_cell.angle_beta   90.00
_cell.angle_gamma   90.00
#
_symmetry.space_group_name_H-M   'P 1'
#
loop_
_entity.id
_entity.type
_entity.pdbx_description
1 polymer ?
#
loop_
_entity_poly.entity_id
_entity_poly.type
_entity_poly.pdbx_seq_one_letter_code
_entity_poly.pdbx_strand_id
1 'polypeptide(L)'
;MRFLVIGRGWTGNKVHDALLNRGHTVEFISHHEVDGALRDLPSFDWVVNCAGVTGSPNVDACEFDKENTVIGNAVFPIILHEKLKNTRSKLAHFSSGCIYVGDIQGSYAEPNFFGSIYSISKGISDIYLKDRAMVFRIRMPFTGVNEKKNYLTKVYNYAKTAKLIDAGQNSLTDIDEAVSVACDLMEEDAPLGPYNLVNQGSINMHDLAQIMGIEPEWFTPEEFRVATAAGRSTCTIPDTGRMRPVKEALADAVAKMKLT
;
A
#
# COMPACT_ATOMS: atom_id res chain seq x y z
N MET A 1 20.50 -10.32 8.39
CA MET A 1 19.36 -11.23 8.11
C MET A 1 19.28 -11.52 6.62
N ARG A 2 18.60 -12.61 6.24
CA ARG A 2 18.34 -12.99 4.83
C ARG A 2 16.87 -12.75 4.49
N PHE A 3 16.63 -12.00 3.44
CA PHE A 3 15.29 -11.65 2.97
C PHE A 3 15.04 -12.18 1.56
N LEU A 4 13.80 -12.61 1.30
CA LEU A 4 13.28 -12.82 -0.04
C LEU A 4 12.21 -11.76 -0.29
N VAL A 5 12.43 -10.83 -1.22
CA VAL A 5 11.42 -9.84 -1.62
C VAL A 5 10.75 -10.32 -2.91
N ILE A 6 9.43 -10.40 -2.90
CA ILE A 6 8.62 -10.87 -4.02
C ILE A 6 7.82 -9.70 -4.59
N GLY A 7 7.95 -9.49 -5.91
CA GLY A 7 7.23 -8.45 -6.63
C GLY A 7 8.10 -7.26 -7.00
N ARG A 8 8.67 -7.27 -8.20
CA ARG A 8 9.55 -6.23 -8.77
C ARG A 8 8.78 -4.97 -9.20
N GLY A 9 7.76 -4.61 -8.41
CA GLY A 9 6.98 -3.38 -8.57
C GLY A 9 7.58 -2.21 -7.79
N TRP A 10 6.85 -1.10 -7.75
CA TRP A 10 7.28 0.14 -7.10
C TRP A 10 7.61 -0.04 -5.60
N THR A 11 6.70 -0.64 -4.84
CA THR A 11 6.93 -0.93 -3.42
C THR A 11 8.06 -1.94 -3.21
N GLY A 12 8.10 -3.00 -4.03
CA GLY A 12 9.15 -4.03 -3.93
C GLY A 12 10.54 -3.49 -4.18
N ASN A 13 10.74 -2.60 -5.16
CA ASN A 13 12.03 -1.95 -5.38
C ASN A 13 12.47 -1.13 -4.16
N LYS A 14 11.55 -0.34 -3.56
CA LYS A 14 11.86 0.45 -2.37
C LYS A 14 12.24 -0.43 -1.17
N VAL A 15 11.52 -1.52 -0.95
CA VAL A 15 11.83 -2.50 0.11
C VAL A 15 13.18 -3.17 -0.14
N HIS A 16 13.43 -3.64 -1.36
CA HIS A 16 14.70 -4.25 -1.75
C HIS A 16 15.89 -3.31 -1.47
N ASP A 17 15.80 -2.07 -1.96
CA ASP A 17 16.88 -1.08 -1.82
C ASP A 17 17.09 -0.69 -0.34
N ALA A 18 16.01 -0.53 0.43
CA ALA A 18 16.10 -0.23 1.85
C ALA A 18 16.80 -1.34 2.64
N LEU A 19 16.46 -2.61 2.38
CA LEU A 19 17.09 -3.76 3.04
C LEU A 19 18.56 -3.92 2.65
N LEU A 20 18.92 -3.72 1.38
CA LEU A 20 20.32 -3.71 0.94
C LEU A 20 21.13 -2.60 1.61
N ASN A 21 20.60 -1.38 1.68
CA ASN A 21 21.24 -0.24 2.32
C ASN A 21 21.46 -0.44 3.84
N ARG A 22 20.68 -1.31 4.47
CA ARG A 22 20.84 -1.74 5.86
C ARG A 22 21.82 -2.91 6.04
N GLY A 23 22.45 -3.37 4.95
CA GLY A 23 23.46 -4.44 4.97
C GLY A 23 22.90 -5.86 5.04
N HIS A 24 21.64 -6.06 4.69
CA HIS A 24 21.05 -7.39 4.64
C HIS A 24 21.36 -8.13 3.33
N THR A 25 21.26 -9.46 3.37
CA THR A 25 21.29 -10.29 2.14
C THR A 25 19.86 -10.37 1.60
N VAL A 26 19.66 -9.92 0.37
CA VAL A 26 18.33 -9.85 -0.24
C VAL A 26 18.30 -10.59 -1.56
N GLU A 27 17.38 -11.55 -1.69
CA GLU A 27 16.97 -12.10 -2.97
C GLU A 27 15.72 -11.37 -3.44
N PHE A 28 15.67 -10.98 -4.73
CA PHE A 28 14.59 -10.19 -5.29
C PHE A 28 14.04 -10.85 -6.55
N ILE A 29 12.79 -11.32 -6.48
CA ILE A 29 12.15 -12.12 -7.51
C ILE A 29 10.79 -11.54 -7.96
N SER A 30 10.34 -11.93 -9.13
CA SER A 30 8.94 -11.75 -9.54
C SER A 30 8.05 -12.83 -8.89
N HIS A 31 6.74 -12.60 -8.85
CA HIS A 31 5.80 -13.59 -8.32
C HIS A 31 5.74 -14.89 -9.15
N HIS A 32 6.14 -14.87 -10.41
CA HIS A 32 6.23 -16.05 -11.28
C HIS A 32 7.40 -16.99 -10.93
N GLU A 33 8.41 -16.48 -10.24
CA GLU A 33 9.62 -17.22 -9.87
C GLU A 33 9.52 -17.90 -8.51
N VAL A 34 8.40 -17.69 -7.79
CA VAL A 34 8.22 -18.13 -6.38
C VAL A 34 8.36 -19.64 -6.23
N ASP A 35 7.78 -20.43 -7.12
CA ASP A 35 7.83 -21.90 -7.01
C ASP A 35 9.25 -22.46 -7.16
N GLY A 36 10.07 -21.84 -7.98
CA GLY A 36 11.50 -22.16 -8.10
C GLY A 36 12.28 -21.76 -6.85
N ALA A 37 12.12 -20.52 -6.42
CA ALA A 37 12.82 -19.96 -5.26
C ALA A 37 12.46 -20.66 -3.94
N LEU A 38 11.25 -21.17 -3.80
CA LEU A 38 10.79 -21.85 -2.58
C LEU A 38 11.05 -23.38 -2.60
N ARG A 39 11.45 -23.97 -3.72
CA ARG A 39 11.70 -25.41 -3.83
C ARG A 39 12.98 -25.85 -3.12
N ASP A 40 14.02 -25.04 -3.18
CA ASP A 40 15.35 -25.33 -2.65
C ASP A 40 15.71 -24.43 -1.46
N LEU A 41 14.73 -24.07 -0.65
CA LEU A 41 14.84 -23.02 0.37
C LEU A 41 16.15 -23.04 1.16
N PRO A 42 17.08 -22.14 0.88
CA PRO A 42 17.89 -21.62 1.94
C PRO A 42 16.92 -20.86 2.88
N SER A 43 17.00 -21.10 4.19
CA SER A 43 16.11 -20.47 5.14
C SER A 43 16.25 -18.95 5.08
N PHE A 44 15.22 -18.25 4.60
CA PHE A 44 15.10 -16.81 4.78
C PHE A 44 14.60 -16.52 6.19
N ASP A 45 15.05 -15.43 6.78
CA ASP A 45 14.46 -14.93 8.01
C ASP A 45 13.06 -14.39 7.72
N TRP A 46 12.94 -13.63 6.62
CA TRP A 46 11.71 -13.04 6.16
C TRP A 46 11.47 -13.24 4.65
N VAL A 47 10.24 -13.53 4.31
CA VAL A 47 9.71 -13.45 2.95
C VAL A 47 8.76 -12.25 2.89
N VAL A 48 9.10 -11.24 2.06
CA VAL A 48 8.35 -9.98 1.98
C VAL A 48 7.55 -9.95 0.69
N ASN A 49 6.24 -10.07 0.79
CA ASN A 49 5.34 -10.02 -0.35
C ASN A 49 4.91 -8.59 -0.67
N CYS A 50 5.50 -8.02 -1.71
CA CYS A 50 5.14 -6.75 -2.32
C CYS A 50 4.37 -6.92 -3.64
N ALA A 51 4.11 -8.17 -4.06
CA ALA A 51 3.32 -8.45 -5.25
C ALA A 51 1.83 -8.17 -5.01
N GLY A 52 1.17 -7.67 -6.03
CA GLY A 52 -0.26 -7.39 -6.01
C GLY A 52 -0.70 -6.63 -7.26
N VAL A 53 -1.98 -6.72 -7.56
CA VAL A 53 -2.64 -6.06 -8.69
C VAL A 53 -3.31 -4.77 -8.21
N THR A 54 -2.89 -3.63 -8.75
CA THR A 54 -3.45 -2.31 -8.39
C THR A 54 -4.15 -1.61 -9.57
N GLY A 55 -4.23 -2.30 -10.72
CA GLY A 55 -4.71 -1.72 -11.97
C GLY A 55 -3.77 -0.66 -12.57
N SER A 56 -4.03 -0.31 -13.81
CA SER A 56 -3.33 0.78 -14.51
C SER A 56 -4.31 1.44 -15.49
N PRO A 57 -4.55 2.76 -15.43
CA PRO A 57 -3.81 3.77 -14.65
C PRO A 57 -4.17 3.80 -13.14
N ASN A 58 -5.29 3.24 -12.75
CA ASN A 58 -5.80 3.23 -11.38
C ASN A 58 -6.63 1.96 -11.10
N VAL A 59 -7.28 1.89 -9.94
CA VAL A 59 -8.04 0.71 -9.48
C VAL A 59 -9.28 0.39 -10.31
N ASP A 60 -9.77 1.30 -11.16
CA ASP A 60 -10.90 1.02 -12.06
C ASP A 60 -10.57 -0.13 -13.02
N ALA A 61 -9.30 -0.26 -13.42
CA ALA A 61 -8.85 -1.35 -14.29
C ALA A 61 -9.03 -2.74 -13.63
N CYS A 62 -9.05 -2.82 -12.31
CA CYS A 62 -9.30 -4.07 -11.59
C CYS A 62 -10.72 -4.60 -11.81
N GLU A 63 -11.70 -3.71 -12.05
CA GLU A 63 -13.09 -4.10 -12.32
C GLU A 63 -13.24 -4.82 -13.66
N PHE A 64 -12.31 -4.58 -14.60
CA PHE A 64 -12.27 -5.21 -15.92
C PHE A 64 -11.37 -6.44 -15.99
N ASP A 65 -10.57 -6.69 -14.91
CA ASP A 65 -9.68 -7.85 -14.80
C ASP A 65 -9.80 -8.47 -13.38
N LYS A 66 -11.01 -8.91 -13.08
CA LYS A 66 -11.39 -9.39 -11.75
C LYS A 66 -10.63 -10.65 -11.35
N GLU A 67 -10.46 -11.58 -12.28
CA GLU A 67 -9.79 -12.87 -12.05
C GLU A 67 -8.34 -12.63 -11.61
N ASN A 68 -7.53 -11.93 -12.40
CA ASN A 68 -6.15 -11.65 -12.05
C ASN A 68 -6.04 -10.78 -10.79
N THR A 69 -7.01 -9.88 -10.55
CA THR A 69 -7.07 -9.08 -9.33
C THR A 69 -7.27 -9.95 -8.09
N VAL A 70 -8.19 -10.90 -8.14
CA VAL A 70 -8.45 -11.83 -7.02
C VAL A 70 -7.26 -12.79 -6.84
N ILE A 71 -6.73 -13.36 -7.91
CA ILE A 71 -5.56 -14.24 -7.85
C ILE A 71 -4.38 -13.52 -7.20
N GLY A 72 -4.03 -12.33 -7.69
CA GLY A 72 -2.85 -11.59 -7.21
C GLY A 72 -2.99 -10.99 -5.80
N ASN A 73 -4.20 -10.59 -5.39
CA ASN A 73 -4.41 -9.88 -4.14
C ASN A 73 -4.95 -10.76 -2.99
N ALA A 74 -5.68 -11.84 -3.31
CA ALA A 74 -6.24 -12.74 -2.32
C ALA A 74 -5.54 -14.11 -2.33
N VAL A 75 -5.55 -14.80 -3.47
CA VAL A 75 -5.12 -16.20 -3.55
C VAL A 75 -3.60 -16.32 -3.37
N PHE A 76 -2.82 -15.52 -4.08
CA PHE A 76 -1.36 -15.58 -4.04
C PHE A 76 -0.77 -15.39 -2.63
N PRO A 77 -1.12 -14.34 -1.84
CA PRO A 77 -0.57 -14.17 -0.50
C PRO A 77 -0.99 -15.29 0.47
N ILE A 78 -2.18 -15.87 0.30
CA ILE A 78 -2.64 -17.02 1.09
C ILE A 78 -1.81 -18.27 0.76
N ILE A 79 -1.65 -18.60 -0.52
CA ILE A 79 -0.82 -19.73 -0.97
C ILE A 79 0.65 -19.54 -0.50
N LEU A 80 1.17 -18.34 -0.58
CA LEU A 80 2.52 -18.04 -0.12
C LEU A 80 2.67 -18.36 1.38
N HIS A 81 1.73 -17.92 2.22
CA HIS A 81 1.74 -18.28 3.63
C HIS A 81 1.66 -19.81 3.83
N GLU A 82 0.76 -20.51 3.12
CA GLU A 82 0.62 -21.97 3.23
C GLU A 82 1.91 -22.71 2.87
N LYS A 83 2.68 -22.21 1.89
CA LYS A 83 4.00 -22.75 1.54
C LYS A 83 5.06 -22.51 2.63
N LEU A 84 4.95 -21.41 3.37
CA LEU A 84 5.92 -21.02 4.40
C LEU A 84 5.64 -21.60 5.79
N LYS A 85 4.41 -22.01 6.08
CA LYS A 85 3.97 -22.39 7.44
C LYS A 85 4.77 -23.52 8.11
N ASN A 86 5.44 -24.39 7.35
CA ASN A 86 6.27 -25.45 7.83
C ASN A 86 7.79 -25.14 7.72
N THR A 87 8.14 -23.91 7.40
CA THR A 87 9.51 -23.41 7.33
C THR A 87 9.82 -22.52 8.53
N ARG A 88 11.07 -22.06 8.65
CA ARG A 88 11.46 -21.06 9.65
C ARG A 88 11.23 -19.63 9.17
N SER A 89 10.90 -19.44 7.89
CA SER A 89 10.72 -18.12 7.29
C SER A 89 9.40 -17.48 7.74
N LYS A 90 9.46 -16.23 8.18
CA LYS A 90 8.28 -15.42 8.52
C LYS A 90 7.77 -14.69 7.27
N LEU A 91 6.48 -14.44 7.21
CA LEU A 91 5.85 -13.68 6.13
C LEU A 91 5.59 -12.24 6.56
N ALA A 92 6.00 -11.29 5.74
CA ALA A 92 5.55 -9.91 5.76
C ALA A 92 4.78 -9.62 4.46
N HIS A 93 3.60 -8.99 4.54
CA HIS A 93 2.73 -8.73 3.39
C HIS A 93 2.30 -7.29 3.30
N PHE A 94 2.58 -6.63 2.18
CA PHE A 94 2.06 -5.29 1.89
C PHE A 94 0.60 -5.36 1.43
N SER A 95 -0.29 -4.98 2.34
CA SER A 95 -1.73 -4.87 2.18
C SER A 95 -2.15 -3.42 1.90
N SER A 96 -3.42 -3.10 2.08
CA SER A 96 -3.98 -1.79 1.77
C SER A 96 -4.96 -1.31 2.83
N GLY A 97 -4.88 -0.03 3.23
CA GLY A 97 -5.94 0.64 4.00
C GLY A 97 -7.20 0.96 3.18
N CYS A 98 -7.20 0.72 1.85
CA CYS A 98 -8.42 0.88 1.03
C CYS A 98 -9.46 -0.24 1.23
N ILE A 99 -9.25 -1.11 2.20
CA ILE A 99 -10.22 -2.11 2.68
C ILE A 99 -11.22 -1.54 3.70
N TYR A 100 -11.08 -0.25 4.04
CA TYR A 100 -11.87 0.42 5.06
C TYR A 100 -12.65 1.60 4.52
N VAL A 101 -13.77 1.94 5.19
CA VAL A 101 -14.52 3.18 5.04
C VAL A 101 -14.88 3.73 6.41
N GLY A 102 -14.84 5.06 6.57
CA GLY A 102 -15.12 5.76 7.84
C GLY A 102 -13.91 5.88 8.75
N ASP A 103 -14.16 6.17 10.01
CA ASP A 103 -13.12 6.33 11.04
C ASP A 103 -12.91 5.00 11.76
N ILE A 104 -11.75 4.38 11.54
CA ILE A 104 -11.44 3.03 12.00
C ILE A 104 -10.74 3.09 13.35
N GLN A 105 -11.28 2.32 14.31
CA GLN A 105 -10.75 2.21 15.65
C GLN A 105 -9.96 0.93 15.85
N GLY A 106 -8.63 1.08 15.98
CA GLY A 106 -7.71 -0.03 16.20
C GLY A 106 -7.25 -0.76 14.94
N SER A 107 -6.04 -1.31 14.99
CA SER A 107 -5.40 -1.99 13.86
C SER A 107 -5.97 -3.38 13.56
N TYR A 108 -6.67 -3.99 14.52
CA TYR A 108 -7.34 -5.29 14.32
C TYR A 108 -8.79 -5.19 13.80
N ALA A 109 -9.25 -4.00 13.43
CA ALA A 109 -10.57 -3.85 12.82
C ALA A 109 -10.72 -4.73 11.57
N GLU A 110 -11.92 -5.29 11.39
CA GLU A 110 -12.23 -6.08 10.19
C GLU A 110 -12.44 -5.16 8.97
N PRO A 111 -12.03 -5.58 7.77
CA PRO A 111 -12.37 -4.88 6.54
C PRO A 111 -13.88 -4.64 6.41
N ASN A 112 -14.25 -3.41 6.09
CA ASN A 112 -15.66 -2.99 6.02
C ASN A 112 -16.02 -2.27 4.69
N PHE A 113 -15.09 -2.20 3.73
CA PHE A 113 -15.34 -1.61 2.42
C PHE A 113 -15.27 -2.64 1.30
N PHE A 114 -16.39 -2.84 0.61
CA PHE A 114 -16.57 -3.84 -0.44
C PHE A 114 -16.98 -3.21 -1.79
N GLY A 115 -16.70 -1.93 -1.97
CA GLY A 115 -17.11 -1.16 -3.15
C GLY A 115 -16.25 -1.38 -4.42
N SER A 116 -15.21 -2.22 -4.36
CA SER A 116 -14.38 -2.56 -5.51
C SER A 116 -13.79 -3.95 -5.38
N ILE A 117 -13.54 -4.63 -6.51
CA ILE A 117 -12.88 -5.94 -6.51
C ILE A 117 -11.47 -5.87 -5.90
N TYR A 118 -10.78 -4.73 -6.07
CA TYR A 118 -9.51 -4.47 -5.42
C TYR A 118 -9.62 -4.54 -3.89
N SER A 119 -10.58 -3.79 -3.32
CA SER A 119 -10.78 -3.76 -1.85
C SER A 119 -11.23 -5.10 -1.31
N ILE A 120 -12.15 -5.78 -2.00
CA ILE A 120 -12.61 -7.13 -1.64
C ILE A 120 -11.43 -8.11 -1.61
N SER A 121 -10.64 -8.16 -2.67
CA SER A 121 -9.52 -9.12 -2.78
C SER A 121 -8.43 -8.85 -1.75
N LYS A 122 -8.08 -7.58 -1.48
CA LYS A 122 -7.14 -7.20 -0.43
C LYS A 122 -7.70 -7.51 0.98
N GLY A 123 -8.99 -7.29 1.20
CA GLY A 123 -9.66 -7.63 2.46
C GLY A 123 -9.62 -9.13 2.78
N ILE A 124 -9.81 -9.99 1.78
CA ILE A 124 -9.75 -11.46 1.96
C ILE A 124 -8.36 -11.90 2.47
N SER A 125 -7.28 -11.47 1.82
CA SER A 125 -5.92 -11.80 2.28
C SER A 125 -5.59 -11.18 3.64
N ASP A 126 -6.06 -9.97 3.90
CA ASP A 126 -5.87 -9.28 5.17
C ASP A 126 -6.51 -10.05 6.34
N ILE A 127 -7.77 -10.46 6.21
CA ILE A 127 -8.47 -11.29 7.21
C ILE A 127 -7.73 -12.60 7.46
N TYR A 128 -7.25 -13.26 6.41
CA TYR A 128 -6.55 -14.53 6.54
C TYR A 128 -5.20 -14.36 7.23
N LEU A 129 -4.44 -13.31 6.89
CA LEU A 129 -3.05 -13.14 7.32
C LEU A 129 -2.90 -12.38 8.64
N LYS A 130 -3.92 -11.70 9.16
CA LYS A 130 -3.81 -10.76 10.30
C LYS A 130 -3.18 -11.33 11.57
N ASP A 131 -3.27 -12.64 11.79
CA ASP A 131 -2.67 -13.33 12.94
C ASP A 131 -1.54 -14.29 12.54
N ARG A 132 -1.15 -14.30 11.26
CA ARG A 132 -0.23 -15.28 10.66
C ARG A 132 0.99 -14.66 10.00
N ALA A 133 0.97 -13.35 9.79
CA ALA A 133 2.02 -12.60 9.11
C ALA A 133 2.12 -11.18 9.70
N MET A 134 3.21 -10.45 9.44
CA MET A 134 3.17 -9.00 9.52
C MET A 134 2.39 -8.47 8.32
N VAL A 135 1.29 -7.75 8.54
CA VAL A 135 0.45 -7.18 7.49
C VAL A 135 0.61 -5.67 7.48
N PHE A 136 1.34 -5.15 6.51
CA PHE A 136 1.62 -3.72 6.36
C PHE A 136 0.56 -3.06 5.49
N ARG A 137 -0.36 -2.31 6.09
CA ARG A 137 -1.41 -1.58 5.39
C ARG A 137 -0.93 -0.18 5.05
N ILE A 138 -0.72 0.07 3.77
CA ILE A 138 -0.41 1.39 3.22
C ILE A 138 -1.64 1.99 2.55
N ARG A 139 -1.74 3.33 2.48
CA ARG A 139 -2.87 4.00 1.88
C ARG A 139 -2.45 5.20 1.06
N MET A 140 -2.92 5.30 -0.20
CA MET A 140 -2.62 6.41 -1.10
C MET A 140 -1.13 6.83 -1.03
N PRO A 141 -0.19 5.89 -1.32
CA PRO A 141 1.21 6.09 -1.05
C PRO A 141 1.81 7.21 -1.91
N PHE A 142 2.55 8.10 -1.26
CA PHE A 142 3.24 9.24 -1.87
C PHE A 142 4.75 9.25 -1.55
N THR A 143 5.49 10.05 -2.29
CA THR A 143 6.92 10.31 -2.11
C THR A 143 7.29 11.67 -2.71
N GLY A 144 8.47 12.18 -2.38
CA GLY A 144 9.04 13.41 -2.96
C GLY A 144 9.59 13.24 -4.40
N VAL A 145 9.36 12.10 -5.06
CA VAL A 145 9.83 11.84 -6.44
C VAL A 145 8.65 11.84 -7.41
N ASN A 146 8.79 12.51 -8.55
CA ASN A 146 7.75 12.53 -9.59
C ASN A 146 7.75 11.21 -10.36
N GLU A 147 6.94 10.27 -9.92
CA GLU A 147 6.83 8.91 -10.45
C GLU A 147 5.37 8.53 -10.75
N LYS A 148 5.14 7.73 -11.78
CA LYS A 148 3.80 7.32 -12.24
C LYS A 148 2.92 6.69 -11.13
N LYS A 149 3.50 5.98 -10.17
CA LYS A 149 2.78 5.32 -9.08
C LYS A 149 2.55 6.24 -7.86
N ASN A 150 3.29 7.35 -7.76
CA ASN A 150 3.17 8.32 -6.69
C ASN A 150 1.76 8.97 -6.69
N TYR A 151 1.10 8.96 -5.52
CA TYR A 151 -0.22 9.55 -5.36
C TYR A 151 -0.25 11.04 -5.68
N LEU A 152 0.77 11.82 -5.26
CA LEU A 152 0.86 13.24 -5.57
C LEU A 152 0.99 13.52 -7.07
N THR A 153 1.80 12.72 -7.79
CA THR A 153 1.89 12.80 -9.25
C THR A 153 0.55 12.56 -9.93
N LYS A 154 -0.23 11.59 -9.44
CA LYS A 154 -1.57 11.31 -9.98
C LYS A 154 -2.52 12.46 -9.71
N VAL A 155 -2.56 12.99 -8.48
CA VAL A 155 -3.41 14.14 -8.13
C VAL A 155 -3.08 15.34 -9.01
N TYR A 156 -1.79 15.66 -9.18
CA TYR A 156 -1.34 16.76 -10.04
C TYR A 156 -1.79 16.60 -11.50
N ASN A 157 -1.62 15.39 -12.04
CA ASN A 157 -2.02 15.13 -13.43
C ASN A 157 -3.55 15.16 -13.60
N TYR A 158 -4.32 14.64 -12.66
CA TYR A 158 -5.78 14.71 -12.68
C TYR A 158 -6.26 16.17 -12.58
N ALA A 159 -5.66 16.98 -11.73
CA ALA A 159 -6.00 18.40 -11.61
C ALA A 159 -5.81 19.18 -12.91
N LYS A 160 -4.90 18.74 -13.79
CA LYS A 160 -4.65 19.37 -15.11
C LYS A 160 -5.63 18.92 -16.21
N THR A 161 -6.17 17.70 -16.11
CA THR A 161 -6.89 17.04 -17.22
C THR A 161 -8.31 16.62 -16.89
N ALA A 162 -8.66 16.62 -15.61
CA ALA A 162 -9.95 16.21 -15.08
C ALA A 162 -10.29 17.01 -13.83
N LYS A 163 -11.38 16.61 -13.16
CA LYS A 163 -11.78 17.17 -11.85
C LYS A 163 -11.23 16.33 -10.70
N LEU A 164 -11.10 16.92 -9.53
CA LEU A 164 -10.86 16.20 -8.26
C LEU A 164 -12.17 16.07 -7.48
N ILE A 165 -12.18 15.15 -6.50
CA ILE A 165 -13.27 14.98 -5.55
C ILE A 165 -12.75 15.18 -4.13
N ASP A 166 -13.43 16.00 -3.33
CA ASP A 166 -13.23 15.99 -1.88
C ASP A 166 -14.28 15.08 -1.24
N ALA A 167 -13.88 13.87 -0.92
CA ALA A 167 -14.73 12.88 -0.28
C ALA A 167 -14.56 12.85 1.25
N GLY A 168 -13.79 13.79 1.83
CA GLY A 168 -13.51 13.90 3.26
C GLY A 168 -12.11 13.47 3.68
N GLN A 169 -11.94 13.22 4.98
CA GLN A 169 -10.63 12.93 5.56
C GLN A 169 -10.09 11.54 5.19
N ASN A 170 -8.81 11.49 4.81
CA ASN A 170 -8.11 10.26 4.47
C ASN A 170 -6.75 10.19 5.17
N SER A 171 -6.39 9.00 5.66
CA SER A 171 -5.01 8.69 6.00
C SER A 171 -4.17 8.49 4.73
N LEU A 172 -2.92 8.97 4.73
CA LEU A 172 -1.98 8.81 3.62
C LEU A 172 -0.68 8.18 4.12
N THR A 173 0.12 7.64 3.20
CA THR A 173 1.39 6.97 3.50
C THR A 173 2.53 7.63 2.74
N ASP A 174 3.50 8.22 3.43
CA ASP A 174 4.84 8.42 2.85
C ASP A 174 5.48 7.05 2.69
N ILE A 175 5.68 6.61 1.45
CA ILE A 175 6.14 5.24 1.17
C ILE A 175 7.59 5.00 1.62
N ASP A 176 8.42 6.02 1.62
CA ASP A 176 9.81 5.90 2.02
C ASP A 176 9.92 5.72 3.55
N GLU A 177 9.12 6.46 4.33
CA GLU A 177 8.97 6.25 5.77
C GLU A 177 8.33 4.89 6.09
N ALA A 178 7.27 4.53 5.39
CA ALA A 178 6.58 3.25 5.61
C ALA A 178 7.50 2.05 5.36
N VAL A 179 8.31 2.08 4.33
CA VAL A 179 9.33 1.04 4.05
C VAL A 179 10.38 1.00 5.16
N SER A 180 10.84 2.16 5.65
CA SER A 180 11.78 2.19 6.77
C SER A 180 11.18 1.55 8.01
N VAL A 181 9.96 1.92 8.40
CA VAL A 181 9.25 1.35 9.55
C VAL A 181 8.99 -0.15 9.37
N ALA A 182 8.65 -0.60 8.16
CA ALA A 182 8.47 -2.03 7.88
C ALA A 182 9.78 -2.82 8.08
N CYS A 183 10.92 -2.25 7.65
CA CYS A 183 12.23 -2.86 7.90
C CYS A 183 12.55 -2.91 9.40
N ASP A 184 12.31 -1.81 10.14
CA ASP A 184 12.53 -1.76 11.59
C ASP A 184 11.72 -2.84 12.32
N LEU A 185 10.43 -2.99 11.99
CA LEU A 185 9.55 -4.01 12.59
C LEU A 185 10.03 -5.44 12.32
N MET A 186 10.55 -5.71 11.13
CA MET A 186 11.11 -7.04 10.79
C MET A 186 12.44 -7.28 11.50
N GLU A 187 13.32 -6.28 11.62
CA GLU A 187 14.60 -6.35 12.32
C GLU A 187 14.43 -6.51 13.82
N GLU A 188 13.45 -5.83 14.42
CA GLU A 188 13.06 -5.92 15.82
C GLU A 188 12.37 -7.26 16.17
N ASP A 189 12.04 -8.05 15.16
CA ASP A 189 11.19 -9.25 15.29
C ASP A 189 9.88 -8.95 16.03
N ALA A 190 9.25 -7.82 15.71
CA ALA A 190 8.01 -7.38 16.31
C ALA A 190 6.89 -8.43 16.12
N PRO A 191 5.86 -8.47 16.97
CA PRO A 191 4.79 -9.46 16.88
C PRO A 191 4.14 -9.54 15.51
N LEU A 192 3.74 -10.73 15.08
CA LEU A 192 2.89 -10.87 13.87
C LEU A 192 1.57 -10.15 14.11
N GLY A 193 1.05 -9.55 13.04
CA GLY A 193 -0.19 -8.80 13.13
C GLY A 193 -0.29 -7.66 12.11
N PRO A 194 -1.41 -6.92 12.11
CA PRO A 194 -1.62 -5.78 11.24
C PRO A 194 -0.95 -4.51 11.78
N TYR A 195 -0.21 -3.84 10.90
CA TYR A 195 0.43 -2.55 11.11
C TYR A 195 -0.07 -1.55 10.06
N ASN A 196 -0.74 -0.51 10.50
CA ASN A 196 -1.18 0.56 9.60
C ASN A 196 -0.01 1.53 9.39
N LEU A 197 0.71 1.37 8.28
CA LEU A 197 1.82 2.23 7.91
C LEU A 197 1.31 3.47 7.19
N VAL A 198 0.71 4.36 7.97
CA VAL A 198 0.22 5.68 7.54
C VAL A 198 0.84 6.76 8.40
N ASN A 199 0.97 7.95 7.83
CA ASN A 199 1.43 9.14 8.57
C ASN A 199 0.38 9.56 9.60
N GLN A 200 0.82 10.18 10.69
CA GLN A 200 -0.06 10.62 11.79
C GLN A 200 -1.08 11.64 11.29
N GLY A 201 -2.34 11.44 11.67
CA GLY A 201 -3.45 12.29 11.30
C GLY A 201 -4.04 11.96 9.93
N SER A 202 -4.74 12.92 9.36
CA SER A 202 -5.47 12.77 8.10
C SER A 202 -5.52 14.07 7.32
N ILE A 203 -5.92 14.00 6.05
CA ILE A 203 -6.05 15.16 5.17
C ILE A 203 -7.24 14.98 4.22
N ASN A 204 -7.93 16.06 3.90
CA ASN A 204 -8.91 16.11 2.82
C ASN A 204 -8.27 16.59 1.50
N MET A 205 -9.00 16.51 0.41
CA MET A 205 -8.45 16.87 -0.90
C MET A 205 -8.27 18.38 -1.09
N HIS A 206 -9.07 19.23 -0.42
CA HIS A 206 -8.88 20.68 -0.47
C HIS A 206 -7.57 21.09 0.21
N ASP A 207 -7.29 20.58 1.42
CA ASP A 207 -6.03 20.84 2.11
C ASP A 207 -4.83 20.33 1.30
N LEU A 208 -4.95 19.15 0.67
CA LEU A 208 -3.90 18.60 -0.18
C LEU A 208 -3.65 19.48 -1.41
N ALA A 209 -4.71 19.95 -2.09
CA ALA A 209 -4.60 20.86 -3.22
C ALA A 209 -3.90 22.17 -2.82
N GLN A 210 -4.21 22.72 -1.65
CA GLN A 210 -3.56 23.90 -1.09
C GLN A 210 -2.06 23.66 -0.84
N ILE A 211 -1.68 22.52 -0.23
CA ILE A 211 -0.26 22.17 -0.01
C ILE A 211 0.48 22.01 -1.33
N MET A 212 -0.17 21.47 -2.36
CA MET A 212 0.40 21.29 -3.70
C MET A 212 0.43 22.58 -4.53
N GLY A 213 -0.24 23.66 -4.10
CA GLY A 213 -0.35 24.91 -4.86
C GLY A 213 -1.12 24.74 -6.18
N ILE A 214 -2.16 23.90 -6.20
CA ILE A 214 -3.00 23.63 -7.37
C ILE A 214 -4.44 24.09 -7.15
N GLU A 215 -5.08 24.56 -8.22
CA GLU A 215 -6.50 25.00 -8.24
C GLU A 215 -7.31 24.12 -9.20
N PRO A 216 -7.75 22.92 -8.76
CA PRO A 216 -8.48 22.01 -9.61
C PRO A 216 -9.95 22.39 -9.74
N GLU A 217 -10.61 21.93 -10.82
CA GLU A 217 -12.05 21.80 -10.83
C GLU A 217 -12.50 20.66 -9.94
N TRP A 218 -13.72 20.77 -9.39
CA TRP A 218 -14.26 19.79 -8.43
C TRP A 218 -15.44 19.02 -9.03
N PHE A 219 -15.43 17.70 -8.83
CA PHE A 219 -16.60 16.88 -9.07
C PHE A 219 -17.67 17.14 -8.01
N THR A 220 -18.94 17.14 -8.42
CA THR A 220 -20.00 16.80 -7.47
C THR A 220 -19.97 15.30 -7.17
N PRO A 221 -20.57 14.83 -6.03
CA PRO A 221 -20.66 13.40 -5.73
C PRO A 221 -21.35 12.59 -6.84
N GLU A 222 -22.36 13.16 -7.51
CA GLU A 222 -23.11 12.55 -8.61
C GLU A 222 -22.24 12.38 -9.85
N GLU A 223 -21.54 13.43 -10.27
CA GLU A 223 -20.60 13.39 -11.41
C GLU A 223 -19.51 12.35 -11.19
N PHE A 224 -18.93 12.31 -9.97
CA PHE A 224 -17.85 11.38 -9.63
C PHE A 224 -18.31 9.93 -9.68
N ARG A 225 -19.52 9.62 -9.21
CA ARG A 225 -20.09 8.27 -9.23
C ARG A 225 -20.25 7.74 -10.65
N VAL A 226 -20.53 8.60 -11.61
CA VAL A 226 -20.65 8.24 -13.03
C VAL A 226 -19.27 8.11 -13.70
N ALA A 227 -18.28 8.88 -13.22
CA ALA A 227 -16.94 8.92 -13.82
C ALA A 227 -16.03 7.74 -13.41
N THR A 228 -16.40 6.94 -12.42
CA THR A 228 -15.55 5.87 -11.88
C THR A 228 -16.23 4.50 -11.94
N ALA A 229 -15.50 3.45 -12.35
CA ALA A 229 -16.01 2.08 -12.39
C ALA A 229 -15.90 1.40 -11.00
N ALA A 230 -14.84 1.67 -10.25
CA ALA A 230 -14.64 1.15 -8.91
C ALA A 230 -15.13 2.16 -7.85
N GLY A 231 -15.80 1.68 -6.81
CA GLY A 231 -16.08 2.48 -5.62
C GLY A 231 -14.80 3.01 -4.98
N ARG A 232 -14.85 4.19 -4.38
CA ARG A 232 -13.74 4.80 -3.65
C ARG A 232 -14.03 4.81 -2.16
N SER A 233 -13.05 4.37 -1.37
CA SER A 233 -13.12 4.43 0.07
C SER A 233 -12.56 5.77 0.59
N THR A 234 -13.23 6.33 1.58
CA THR A 234 -12.74 7.45 2.38
C THR A 234 -12.63 6.96 3.81
N CYS A 235 -11.44 6.96 4.38
CA CYS A 235 -11.27 6.52 5.76
C CYS A 235 -10.03 7.11 6.42
N THR A 236 -10.12 7.20 7.74
CA THR A 236 -8.99 7.38 8.65
C THR A 236 -8.71 6.04 9.35
N ILE A 237 -7.45 5.66 9.43
CA ILE A 237 -7.00 4.47 10.15
C ILE A 237 -5.93 4.88 11.17
N PRO A 238 -5.89 4.25 12.35
CA PRO A 238 -4.91 4.60 13.38
C PRO A 238 -3.51 4.25 12.89
N ASP A 239 -2.56 5.16 13.09
CA ASP A 239 -1.16 4.97 12.74
C ASP A 239 -0.39 4.18 13.81
N THR A 240 0.87 3.83 13.52
CA THR A 240 1.76 3.12 14.43
C THR A 240 2.49 4.02 15.42
N GLY A 241 2.35 5.33 15.32
CA GLY A 241 3.17 6.32 16.06
C GLY A 241 4.61 6.43 15.60
N ARG A 242 5.02 5.70 14.55
CA ARG A 242 6.41 5.65 14.06
C ARG A 242 6.66 6.52 12.82
N MET A 243 5.61 7.12 12.24
CA MET A 243 5.72 7.97 11.05
C MET A 243 5.37 9.42 11.41
N ARG A 244 5.90 10.38 10.65
CA ARG A 244 5.69 11.82 10.88
C ARG A 244 4.23 12.25 10.67
N PRO A 245 3.83 13.43 11.18
CA PRO A 245 2.54 14.03 10.83
C PRO A 245 2.36 14.17 9.31
N VAL A 246 1.15 13.82 8.82
CA VAL A 246 0.86 13.76 7.38
C VAL A 246 1.09 15.10 6.66
N LYS A 247 0.75 16.23 7.29
CA LYS A 247 0.93 17.56 6.68
C LYS A 247 2.40 17.93 6.51
N GLU A 248 3.26 17.56 7.46
CA GLU A 248 4.72 17.77 7.37
C GLU A 248 5.33 16.90 6.26
N ALA A 249 5.00 15.61 6.25
CA ALA A 249 5.48 14.68 5.22
C ALA A 249 5.07 15.12 3.81
N LEU A 250 3.82 15.59 3.65
CA LEU A 250 3.32 16.11 2.37
C LEU A 250 4.03 17.38 1.93
N ALA A 251 4.22 18.35 2.85
CA ALA A 251 4.93 19.59 2.52
C ALA A 251 6.37 19.32 2.05
N ASP A 252 7.08 18.43 2.74
CA ASP A 252 8.43 17.99 2.35
C ASP A 252 8.44 17.27 0.99
N ALA A 253 7.47 16.38 0.77
CA ALA A 253 7.37 15.65 -0.49
C ALA A 253 7.09 16.60 -1.67
N VAL A 254 6.13 17.52 -1.53
CA VAL A 254 5.80 18.52 -2.56
C VAL A 254 7.00 19.43 -2.84
N ALA A 255 7.73 19.89 -1.83
CA ALA A 255 8.93 20.70 -2.01
C ALA A 255 10.04 19.98 -2.80
N LYS A 256 10.17 18.67 -2.64
CA LYS A 256 11.13 17.82 -3.39
C LYS A 256 10.64 17.48 -4.80
N MET A 257 9.33 17.37 -4.98
CA MET A 257 8.71 17.12 -6.28
C MET A 257 8.76 18.41 -7.11
N LYS A 258 9.73 18.59 -7.97
CA LYS A 258 9.71 19.67 -8.96
C LYS A 258 8.52 19.44 -9.91
N LEU A 259 7.33 19.89 -9.50
CA LEU A 259 6.12 19.87 -10.32
C LEU A 259 6.27 21.00 -11.37
N THR A 260 6.59 20.66 -12.60
CA THR A 260 6.67 21.58 -13.77
C THR A 260 5.48 21.35 -14.69
#